data_57f6171e99719631f08bbe2eabcc9809
#
_entry.id   57f6171e99719631f08bbe2eabcc9809
#
_cell.length_a   1.000
_cell.length_b   1.000
_cell.length_c   1.000
_cell.angle_alpha   90.00
_cell.angle_beta   90.00
_cell.angle_gamma   90.00
#
_symmetry.space_group_name_H-M   'P 1'
#
loop_
_entity.id
_entity.type
_entity.pdbx_description
1 polymer ?
#
loop_
_entity_poly.entity_id
_entity_poly.type
_entity_poly.pdbx_seq_one_letter_code
_entity_poly.pdbx_strand_id
1 'polypeptide(L)'
;MKIFIDEVLTDEERAEMMRSLRGYRWWLDKKTAFGTDAEELDYYLSMCRYHAVTNPGFFEQMKSDGDFGGRYAEASSAERPELAKEFAIRDFVEHVFHVLKRTGGLGRPVSVGFSDDDAGNVKAVSDYIRCELVKRFKGFKFVVYDTSDASLDNGRKVTVAGQLTLPGF
;
A
#
# COMPACT_ATOMS: atom_id res chain seq x y z
N MET A 1 -8.01 -3.13 11.71
CA MET A 1 -6.66 -2.79 12.21
C MET A 1 -6.69 -2.19 13.62
N LYS A 2 -7.55 -1.17 13.91
CA LYS A 2 -7.64 -0.58 15.26
C LYS A 2 -7.88 -1.62 16.37
N ILE A 3 -8.85 -2.51 16.19
CA ILE A 3 -9.15 -3.61 17.16
C ILE A 3 -7.92 -4.47 17.41
N PHE A 4 -7.20 -4.86 16.35
CA PHE A 4 -5.96 -5.64 16.48
C PHE A 4 -4.92 -4.93 17.33
N ILE A 5 -4.71 -3.63 17.09
CA ILE A 5 -3.73 -2.84 17.85
C ILE A 5 -4.16 -2.69 19.31
N ASP A 6 -5.44 -2.45 19.56
CA ASP A 6 -5.96 -2.26 20.92
C ASP A 6 -5.99 -3.55 21.75
N GLU A 7 -6.15 -4.71 21.10
CA GLU A 7 -6.30 -6.01 21.78
C GLU A 7 -4.99 -6.83 21.82
N VAL A 8 -4.06 -6.59 20.91
CA VAL A 8 -2.88 -7.44 20.70
C VAL A 8 -1.58 -6.76 21.10
N LEU A 9 -1.44 -5.45 20.89
CA LEU A 9 -0.21 -4.74 21.21
C LEU A 9 -0.16 -4.31 22.67
N THR A 10 0.99 -4.53 23.30
CA THR A 10 1.31 -3.95 24.61
C THR A 10 1.52 -2.44 24.53
N ASP A 11 1.52 -1.75 25.65
CA ASP A 11 1.77 -0.31 25.71
C ASP A 11 3.18 0.05 25.20
N GLU A 12 4.18 -0.82 25.42
CA GLU A 12 5.54 -0.66 24.93
C GLU A 12 5.58 -0.76 23.39
N GLU A 13 4.89 -1.75 22.82
CA GLU A 13 4.82 -1.93 21.36
C GLU A 13 4.08 -0.78 20.69
N ARG A 14 3.01 -0.26 21.30
CA ARG A 14 2.34 0.95 20.83
C ARG A 14 3.28 2.17 20.86
N ALA A 15 4.01 2.35 21.95
CA ALA A 15 4.96 3.45 22.06
C ALA A 15 6.09 3.36 21.04
N GLU A 16 6.56 2.14 20.73
CA GLU A 16 7.55 1.90 19.69
C GLU A 16 6.98 2.24 18.29
N MET A 17 5.76 1.77 18.01
CA MET A 17 5.05 2.09 16.78
C MET A 17 4.89 3.60 16.62
N MET A 18 4.48 4.31 17.66
CA MET A 18 4.34 5.77 17.63
C MET A 18 5.68 6.48 17.40
N ARG A 19 6.79 5.99 18.00
CA ARG A 19 8.14 6.50 17.73
C ARG A 19 8.53 6.35 16.27
N SER A 20 8.25 5.19 15.68
CA SER A 20 8.48 4.91 14.27
C SER A 20 7.68 5.84 13.35
N LEU A 21 6.40 6.08 13.68
CA LEU A 21 5.52 6.96 12.91
C LEU A 21 5.95 8.44 12.97
N ARG A 22 6.54 8.90 14.06
CA ARG A 22 7.05 10.27 14.18
C ARG A 22 8.11 10.60 13.12
N GLY A 23 8.87 9.62 12.66
CA GLY A 23 9.81 9.79 11.56
C GLY A 23 9.14 10.12 10.21
N TYR A 24 7.86 9.81 10.05
CA TYR A 24 7.08 10.06 8.83
C TYR A 24 6.16 11.27 8.91
N ARG A 25 6.22 12.05 9.99
CA ARG A 25 5.39 13.25 10.19
C ARG A 25 5.56 14.34 9.13
N TRP A 26 6.62 14.30 8.35
CA TRP A 26 6.86 15.25 7.28
C TRP A 26 5.80 15.25 6.17
N TRP A 27 5.03 14.17 6.02
CA TRP A 27 3.95 14.05 5.05
C TRP A 27 2.57 14.46 5.61
N LEU A 28 2.45 14.58 6.94
CA LEU A 28 1.27 15.17 7.55
C LEU A 28 1.27 16.68 7.30
N ASP A 29 0.12 17.24 7.00
CA ASP A 29 0.01 18.70 6.94
C ASP A 29 0.45 19.27 8.30
N LYS A 30 1.43 20.18 8.28
CA LYS A 30 1.93 20.84 9.49
C LYS A 30 0.85 21.54 10.33
N LYS A 31 -0.32 21.76 9.73
CA LYS A 31 -1.48 22.35 10.41
C LYS A 31 -2.29 21.33 11.21
N THR A 32 -2.07 20.02 10.98
CA THR A 32 -2.77 18.98 11.74
C THR A 32 -2.06 18.83 13.08
N ALA A 33 -2.65 19.43 14.11
CA ALA A 33 -2.22 19.21 15.49
C ALA A 33 -3.09 18.13 16.13
N PHE A 34 -2.43 17.10 16.67
CA PHE A 34 -3.10 16.06 17.46
C PHE A 34 -2.93 16.40 18.95
N GLY A 35 -4.00 16.27 19.72
CA GLY A 35 -3.97 16.51 21.17
C GLY A 35 -3.24 15.41 21.93
N THR A 36 -3.30 14.16 21.40
CA THR A 36 -2.70 12.97 22.02
C THR A 36 -2.07 12.06 20.97
N ASP A 37 -1.15 11.20 21.42
CA ASP A 37 -0.55 10.16 20.56
C ASP A 37 -1.61 9.16 20.04
N ALA A 38 -2.69 8.94 20.81
CA ALA A 38 -3.79 8.08 20.40
C ALA A 38 -4.57 8.68 19.21
N GLU A 39 -4.82 9.97 19.21
CA GLU A 39 -5.49 10.67 18.08
C GLU A 39 -4.62 10.62 16.82
N GLU A 40 -3.30 10.80 16.96
CA GLU A 40 -2.37 10.69 15.85
C GLU A 40 -2.35 9.26 15.27
N LEU A 41 -2.33 8.25 16.13
CA LEU A 41 -2.38 6.85 15.72
C LEU A 41 -3.71 6.52 15.03
N ASP A 42 -4.83 6.93 15.57
CA ASP A 42 -6.16 6.74 14.97
C ASP A 42 -6.23 7.39 13.58
N TYR A 43 -5.70 8.59 13.45
CA TYR A 43 -5.63 9.27 12.15
C TYR A 43 -4.77 8.50 11.15
N TYR A 44 -3.58 8.05 11.57
CA TYR A 44 -2.71 7.24 10.73
C TYR A 44 -3.38 5.94 10.28
N LEU A 45 -4.01 5.21 11.22
CA LEU A 45 -4.69 3.97 10.93
C LEU A 45 -5.90 4.15 10.01
N SER A 46 -6.56 5.30 10.07
CA SER A 46 -7.66 5.62 9.15
C SER A 46 -7.20 5.72 7.69
N MET A 47 -5.92 5.99 7.47
CA MET A 47 -5.31 6.05 6.15
C MET A 47 -4.67 4.72 5.70
N CYS A 48 -4.57 3.74 6.62
CA CYS A 48 -4.04 2.43 6.30
C CYS A 48 -5.12 1.53 5.69
N ARG A 49 -4.69 0.66 4.78
CA ARG A 49 -5.47 -0.47 4.28
C ARG A 49 -4.82 -1.77 4.73
N TYR A 50 -5.61 -2.66 5.23
CA TYR A 50 -5.18 -4.01 5.58
C TYR A 50 -5.93 -5.02 4.72
N HIS A 51 -5.19 -5.88 4.04
CA HIS A 51 -5.73 -6.96 3.23
C HIS A 51 -5.21 -8.30 3.73
N ALA A 52 -6.11 -9.11 4.27
CA ALA A 52 -5.82 -10.50 4.57
C ALA A 52 -6.01 -11.33 3.29
N VAL A 53 -5.02 -11.29 2.41
CA VAL A 53 -5.08 -11.90 1.05
C VAL A 53 -5.36 -13.41 1.04
N THR A 54 -5.25 -14.06 2.19
CA THR A 54 -5.64 -15.48 2.37
C THR A 54 -7.04 -15.65 2.96
N ASN A 55 -7.74 -14.56 3.29
CA ASN A 55 -9.08 -14.61 3.87
C ASN A 55 -10.15 -14.87 2.80
N PRO A 56 -11.06 -15.82 3.00
CA PRO A 56 -12.15 -16.08 2.06
C PRO A 56 -12.97 -14.84 1.70
N GLY A 57 -13.23 -13.94 2.65
CA GLY A 57 -13.97 -12.70 2.39
C GLY A 57 -13.25 -11.74 1.45
N PHE A 58 -11.92 -11.76 1.43
CA PHE A 58 -11.13 -11.00 0.48
C PHE A 58 -11.28 -11.55 -0.95
N PHE A 59 -11.31 -12.88 -1.11
CA PHE A 59 -11.57 -13.50 -2.40
C PHE A 59 -12.97 -13.21 -2.93
N GLU A 60 -13.98 -13.12 -2.07
CA GLU A 60 -15.32 -12.73 -2.50
C GLU A 60 -15.37 -11.27 -2.99
N GLN A 61 -14.63 -10.36 -2.36
CA GLN A 61 -14.49 -8.99 -2.86
C GLN A 61 -13.84 -8.96 -4.23
N MET A 62 -12.75 -9.72 -4.42
CA MET A 62 -12.05 -9.81 -5.70
C MET A 62 -12.95 -10.41 -6.81
N LYS A 63 -13.73 -11.45 -6.49
CA LYS A 63 -14.70 -12.04 -7.44
C LYS A 63 -15.78 -11.07 -7.88
N SER A 64 -16.18 -10.17 -6.98
CA SER A 64 -17.21 -9.17 -7.24
C SER A 64 -16.69 -7.94 -7.96
N ASP A 65 -15.38 -7.82 -8.12
CA ASP A 65 -14.73 -6.70 -8.80
C ASP A 65 -14.86 -6.81 -10.32
N GLY A 66 -15.16 -5.70 -10.99
CA GLY A 66 -15.38 -5.67 -12.44
C GLY A 66 -14.16 -6.06 -13.26
N ASP A 67 -12.97 -5.70 -12.79
CA ASP A 67 -11.71 -5.98 -13.50
C ASP A 67 -11.13 -7.35 -13.13
N PHE A 68 -11.25 -7.74 -11.86
CA PHE A 68 -10.61 -8.95 -11.33
C PHE A 68 -11.52 -10.18 -11.31
N GLY A 69 -12.85 -10.02 -11.29
CA GLY A 69 -13.78 -11.15 -11.22
C GLY A 69 -13.62 -12.14 -12.37
N GLY A 70 -13.48 -11.64 -13.58
CA GLY A 70 -13.22 -12.47 -14.77
C GLY A 70 -11.87 -13.18 -14.69
N ARG A 71 -10.81 -12.46 -14.36
CA ARG A 71 -9.46 -13.02 -14.19
C ARG A 71 -9.41 -14.08 -13.09
N TYR A 72 -10.15 -13.88 -12.00
CA TYR A 72 -10.25 -14.85 -10.91
C TYR A 72 -10.96 -16.16 -11.35
N ALA A 73 -12.00 -16.03 -12.17
CA ALA A 73 -12.74 -17.19 -12.67
C ALA A 73 -11.88 -18.07 -13.60
N GLU A 74 -11.01 -17.45 -14.38
CA GLU A 74 -10.08 -18.11 -15.31
C GLU A 74 -8.81 -18.63 -14.64
N ALA A 75 -8.41 -18.03 -13.50
CA ALA A 75 -7.17 -18.35 -12.81
C ALA A 75 -7.21 -19.73 -12.15
N SER A 76 -6.15 -20.49 -12.31
CA SER A 76 -5.88 -21.73 -11.58
C SER A 76 -5.69 -21.47 -10.08
N SER A 77 -5.77 -22.51 -9.27
CA SER A 77 -5.50 -22.42 -7.83
C SER A 77 -4.11 -21.90 -7.49
N ALA A 78 -3.12 -22.15 -8.36
CA ALA A 78 -1.74 -21.68 -8.20
C ALA A 78 -1.58 -20.18 -8.51
N GLU A 79 -2.39 -19.63 -9.44
CA GLU A 79 -2.32 -18.23 -9.86
C GLU A 79 -3.14 -17.28 -8.96
N ARG A 80 -4.14 -17.80 -8.25
CA ARG A 80 -5.02 -16.99 -7.40
C ARG A 80 -4.32 -16.18 -6.31
N PRO A 81 -3.26 -16.69 -5.63
CA PRO A 81 -2.53 -15.89 -4.65
C PRO A 81 -1.86 -14.66 -5.25
N GLU A 82 -1.26 -14.78 -6.45
CA GLU A 82 -0.63 -13.66 -7.15
C GLU A 82 -1.70 -12.64 -7.57
N LEU A 83 -2.82 -13.11 -8.12
CA LEU A 83 -3.94 -12.26 -8.48
C LEU A 83 -4.54 -11.51 -7.27
N ALA A 84 -4.59 -12.17 -6.11
CA ALA A 84 -5.03 -11.54 -4.87
C ALA A 84 -4.09 -10.42 -4.41
N LYS A 85 -2.78 -10.57 -4.60
CA LYS A 85 -1.80 -9.52 -4.33
C LYS A 85 -1.96 -8.34 -5.29
N GLU A 86 -2.13 -8.59 -6.58
CA GLU A 86 -2.40 -7.54 -7.56
C GLU A 86 -3.66 -6.74 -7.21
N PHE A 87 -4.73 -7.43 -6.81
CA PHE A 87 -5.97 -6.81 -6.37
C PHE A 87 -5.75 -5.94 -5.12
N ALA A 88 -5.03 -6.47 -4.10
CA ALA A 88 -4.73 -5.74 -2.88
C ALA A 88 -3.90 -4.47 -3.16
N ILE A 89 -2.91 -4.58 -4.05
CA ILE A 89 -2.06 -3.45 -4.45
C ILE A 89 -2.89 -2.37 -5.15
N ARG A 90 -3.77 -2.76 -6.06
CA ARG A 90 -4.66 -1.82 -6.74
C ARG A 90 -5.57 -1.10 -5.74
N ASP A 91 -6.24 -1.83 -4.86
CA ASP A 91 -7.14 -1.24 -3.87
C ASP A 91 -6.37 -0.27 -2.93
N PHE A 92 -5.14 -0.62 -2.55
CA PHE A 92 -4.29 0.27 -1.78
C PHE A 92 -3.97 1.57 -2.54
N VAL A 93 -3.57 1.49 -3.81
CA VAL A 93 -3.24 2.67 -4.61
C VAL A 93 -4.48 3.54 -4.85
N GLU A 94 -5.63 2.94 -5.09
CA GLU A 94 -6.92 3.65 -5.20
C GLU A 94 -7.26 4.36 -3.87
N HIS A 95 -7.07 3.69 -2.75
CA HIS A 95 -7.26 4.30 -1.44
C HIS A 95 -6.34 5.51 -1.25
N VAL A 96 -5.04 5.39 -1.54
CA VAL A 96 -4.08 6.50 -1.49
C VAL A 96 -4.55 7.66 -2.38
N PHE A 97 -4.95 7.37 -3.60
CA PHE A 97 -5.49 8.40 -4.52
C PHE A 97 -6.71 9.12 -3.95
N HIS A 98 -7.66 8.37 -3.38
CA HIS A 98 -8.86 8.95 -2.77
C HIS A 98 -8.54 9.80 -1.53
N VAL A 99 -7.61 9.36 -0.68
CA VAL A 99 -7.15 10.15 0.47
C VAL A 99 -6.53 11.46 -0.01
N LEU A 100 -5.60 11.40 -0.97
CA LEU A 100 -4.95 12.59 -1.52
C LEU A 100 -5.94 13.55 -2.18
N LYS A 101 -6.94 13.02 -2.90
CA LYS A 101 -8.00 13.83 -3.50
C LYS A 101 -8.80 14.60 -2.44
N ARG A 102 -9.16 13.94 -1.33
CA ARG A 102 -9.93 14.57 -0.25
C ARG A 102 -9.12 15.59 0.54
N THR A 103 -7.81 15.37 0.68
CA THR A 103 -6.92 16.21 1.48
C THR A 103 -6.22 17.31 0.66
N GLY A 104 -6.53 17.44 -0.64
CA GLY A 104 -5.85 18.41 -1.51
C GLY A 104 -4.40 18.03 -1.85
N GLY A 105 -4.01 16.78 -1.60
CA GLY A 105 -2.64 16.29 -1.79
C GLY A 105 -2.27 15.91 -3.23
N LEU A 106 -3.22 15.92 -4.17
CA LEU A 106 -2.96 15.53 -5.57
C LEU A 106 -2.00 16.47 -6.32
N GLY A 107 -1.79 17.70 -5.83
CA GLY A 107 -0.79 18.62 -6.38
C GLY A 107 0.64 18.33 -5.95
N ARG A 108 0.88 17.26 -5.19
CA ARG A 108 2.21 16.86 -4.70
C ARG A 108 2.71 15.61 -5.43
N PRO A 109 4.04 15.48 -5.61
CA PRO A 109 4.62 14.23 -6.11
C PRO A 109 4.30 13.06 -5.19
N VAL A 110 3.76 11.98 -5.75
CA VAL A 110 3.38 10.77 -5.00
C VAL A 110 4.30 9.62 -5.40
N SER A 111 4.96 9.04 -4.42
CA SER A 111 5.73 7.80 -4.62
C SER A 111 5.16 6.70 -3.75
N VAL A 112 4.80 5.59 -4.37
CA VAL A 112 4.26 4.40 -3.69
C VAL A 112 5.32 3.30 -3.74
N GLY A 113 5.70 2.80 -2.56
CA GLY A 113 6.67 1.72 -2.42
C GLY A 113 6.00 0.40 -2.09
N PHE A 114 6.51 -0.68 -2.66
CA PHE A 114 6.17 -2.05 -2.33
C PHE A 114 7.43 -2.82 -1.99
N SER A 115 7.34 -3.76 -1.06
CA SER A 115 8.44 -4.67 -0.72
C SER A 115 7.91 -6.08 -0.55
N ASP A 116 8.69 -7.05 -0.96
CA ASP A 116 8.41 -8.47 -0.77
C ASP A 116 9.75 -9.22 -0.69
N ASP A 117 9.78 -10.32 0.03
CA ASP A 117 10.95 -11.18 0.22
C ASP A 117 10.96 -12.40 -0.71
N ASP A 118 9.89 -12.60 -1.48
CA ASP A 118 9.78 -13.63 -2.50
C ASP A 118 10.03 -13.06 -3.90
N ALA A 119 11.01 -13.60 -4.60
CA ALA A 119 11.41 -13.13 -5.94
C ALA A 119 10.29 -13.28 -6.99
N GLY A 120 9.44 -14.32 -6.87
CA GLY A 120 8.28 -14.50 -7.74
C GLY A 120 7.27 -13.38 -7.55
N ASN A 121 6.96 -13.05 -6.29
CA ASN A 121 6.08 -11.94 -5.93
C ASN A 121 6.65 -10.60 -6.41
N VAL A 122 7.94 -10.34 -6.17
CA VAL A 122 8.63 -9.12 -6.63
C VAL A 122 8.48 -8.95 -8.14
N LYS A 123 8.66 -10.05 -8.89
CA LYS A 123 8.49 -10.03 -10.36
C LYS A 123 7.04 -9.76 -10.76
N ALA A 124 6.08 -10.51 -10.22
CA ALA A 124 4.66 -10.37 -10.54
C ALA A 124 4.16 -8.94 -10.25
N VAL A 125 4.48 -8.40 -9.06
CA VAL A 125 4.14 -7.02 -8.67
C VAL A 125 4.78 -6.00 -9.62
N SER A 126 6.06 -6.21 -9.99
CA SER A 126 6.76 -5.31 -10.93
C SER A 126 6.10 -5.28 -12.30
N ASP A 127 5.70 -6.43 -12.80
CA ASP A 127 5.05 -6.57 -14.11
C ASP A 127 3.65 -5.92 -14.07
N TYR A 128 2.86 -6.17 -13.02
CA TYR A 128 1.55 -5.55 -12.82
C TYR A 128 1.62 -4.02 -12.73
N ILE A 129 2.58 -3.50 -11.97
CA ILE A 129 2.82 -2.04 -11.87
C ILE A 129 3.09 -1.45 -13.25
N ARG A 130 4.01 -2.04 -14.02
CA ARG A 130 4.40 -1.53 -15.36
C ARG A 130 3.27 -1.62 -16.37
N CYS A 131 2.53 -2.72 -16.36
CA CYS A 131 1.48 -2.98 -17.34
C CYS A 131 0.19 -2.22 -17.07
N GLU A 132 -0.17 -2.04 -15.79
CA GLU A 132 -1.50 -1.56 -15.38
C GLU A 132 -1.45 -0.27 -14.55
N LEU A 133 -0.76 -0.27 -13.40
CA LEU A 133 -0.87 0.84 -12.46
C LEU A 133 -0.30 2.14 -13.00
N VAL A 134 0.81 2.11 -13.74
CA VAL A 134 1.41 3.31 -14.34
C VAL A 134 0.46 3.97 -15.34
N LYS A 135 -0.32 3.18 -16.07
CA LYS A 135 -1.30 3.70 -17.03
C LYS A 135 -2.51 4.32 -16.34
N ARG A 136 -2.96 3.69 -15.25
CA ARG A 136 -4.15 4.08 -14.50
C ARG A 136 -3.89 5.29 -13.59
N PHE A 137 -2.72 5.34 -12.95
CA PHE A 137 -2.34 6.39 -12.00
C PHE A 137 -1.20 7.25 -12.56
N LYS A 138 -1.49 8.00 -13.61
CA LYS A 138 -0.53 8.93 -14.22
C LYS A 138 -0.05 9.95 -13.18
N GLY A 139 1.25 10.20 -13.13
CA GLY A 139 1.86 11.10 -12.17
C GLY A 139 2.32 10.42 -10.86
N PHE A 140 1.94 9.18 -10.62
CA PHE A 140 2.48 8.38 -9.52
C PHE A 140 3.79 7.71 -9.93
N LYS A 141 4.74 7.72 -9.03
CA LYS A 141 5.96 6.92 -9.13
C LYS A 141 5.79 5.67 -8.27
N PHE A 142 6.10 4.52 -8.83
CA PHE A 142 6.09 3.25 -8.15
C PHE A 142 7.50 2.73 -7.97
N VAL A 143 7.80 2.17 -6.80
CA VAL A 143 9.10 1.59 -6.49
C VAL A 143 8.88 0.21 -5.88
N VAL A 144 9.58 -0.80 -6.37
CA VAL A 144 9.54 -2.15 -5.80
C VAL A 144 10.92 -2.48 -5.23
N TYR A 145 10.91 -3.03 -4.02
CA TYR A 145 12.08 -3.49 -3.30
C TYR A 145 12.01 -5.00 -3.11
N ASP A 146 13.11 -5.66 -3.43
CA ASP A 146 13.37 -7.04 -3.08
C ASP A 146 14.04 -7.05 -1.71
N THR A 147 13.39 -7.64 -0.72
CA THR A 147 13.85 -7.72 0.67
C THR A 147 14.29 -9.14 1.05
N SER A 148 14.52 -10.03 0.08
CA SER A 148 14.98 -11.39 0.32
C SER A 148 16.39 -11.48 0.92
N ASP A 149 17.21 -10.46 0.71
CA ASP A 149 18.56 -10.36 1.28
C ASP A 149 18.52 -9.59 2.60
N ALA A 150 18.53 -10.33 3.73
CA ALA A 150 18.50 -9.77 5.07
C ALA A 150 19.74 -8.94 5.44
N SER A 151 20.82 -8.98 4.63
CA SER A 151 22.00 -8.14 4.82
C SER A 151 21.80 -6.69 4.37
N LEU A 152 20.72 -6.43 3.63
CA LEU A 152 20.37 -5.10 3.12
C LEU A 152 19.24 -4.50 3.96
N ASP A 153 19.54 -3.54 4.81
CA ASP A 153 18.57 -2.91 5.76
C ASP A 153 17.26 -2.44 5.11
N ASN A 154 17.30 -2.03 3.83
CA ASN A 154 16.12 -1.52 3.11
C ASN A 154 15.82 -2.33 1.84
N GLY A 155 16.39 -3.52 1.71
CA GLY A 155 16.27 -4.33 0.51
C GLY A 155 16.88 -3.69 -0.74
N ARG A 156 16.81 -4.40 -1.86
CA ARG A 156 17.31 -3.96 -3.16
C ARG A 156 16.18 -3.38 -4.01
N LYS A 157 16.34 -2.14 -4.43
CA LYS A 157 15.41 -1.50 -5.38
C LYS A 157 15.53 -2.19 -6.76
N VAL A 158 14.48 -2.88 -7.18
CA VAL A 158 14.48 -3.68 -8.43
C VAL A 158 13.62 -3.06 -9.52
N THR A 159 12.62 -2.28 -9.16
CA THR A 159 11.75 -1.61 -10.15
C THR A 159 11.52 -0.17 -9.75
N VAL A 160 11.61 0.72 -10.73
CA VAL A 160 11.11 2.08 -10.67
C VAL A 160 10.28 2.29 -11.93
N ALA A 161 9.00 2.61 -11.77
CA ALA A 161 8.08 2.81 -12.87
C ALA A 161 7.19 4.03 -12.61
N GLY A 162 6.71 4.66 -13.70
CA GLY A 162 6.00 5.92 -13.65
C GLY A 162 6.94 7.11 -13.48
N GLN A 163 6.40 8.31 -13.69
CA GLN A 163 7.13 9.56 -13.52
C GLN A 163 6.38 10.44 -12.54
N LEU A 164 7.14 11.07 -11.65
CA LEU A 164 6.62 12.16 -10.85
C LEU A 164 6.39 13.36 -11.78
N THR A 165 5.24 13.38 -12.43
CA THR A 165 4.78 14.60 -13.08
C THR A 165 3.84 15.29 -12.12
N LEU A 166 4.07 16.59 -11.87
CA LEU A 166 3.01 17.39 -11.29
C LEU A 166 1.79 17.19 -12.18
N PRO A 167 0.61 16.87 -11.63
CA PRO A 167 -0.59 16.81 -12.44
C PRO A 167 -0.67 18.11 -13.18
N GLY A 168 -0.70 18.03 -14.52
CA GLY A 168 -0.67 19.19 -15.38
C GLY A 168 -1.85 20.10 -15.02
N PHE A 169 -1.54 21.36 -14.85
CA PHE A 169 -2.51 22.43 -14.92
C PHE A 169 -3.03 22.55 -16.34
#